data_9e2baa27c1b588a1a6f5b9adb1fca2f9
#
_entry.id   9e2baa27c1b588a1a6f5b9adb1fca2f9
#
_cell.length_a   1.000
_cell.length_b   1.000
_cell.length_c   1.000
_cell.angle_alpha   90.00
_cell.angle_beta   90.00
_cell.angle_gamma   90.00
#
_symmetry.space_group_name_H-M   'P 1'
#
loop_
_entity.id
_entity.type
_entity.pdbx_description
1 polymer ?
#
loop_
_entity_poly.entity_id
_entity_poly.type
_entity_poly.pdbx_seq_one_letter_code
_entity_poly.pdbx_strand_id
1 'polypeptide(L)'
;MKKYLKYIIGGICLIALILGIGLVVVLNLKKKQDSNNSVYYTCTKEQNTTEYNVVSTVLNIETVNGRVMVEKSYTELKFNDKNAYDSLKNVNYASQYNYDDSKMIINIDIQTKDMTKTSNGDDLELKYEDYKAELVKEGFSCK
;
A
#
# COMPACT_ATOMS: atom_id res chain seq x y z
N MET A 1 50.07 -34.43 -27.61
CA MET A 1 49.53 -33.05 -27.54
C MET A 1 48.07 -32.90 -28.01
N LYS A 2 47.63 -33.49 -29.12
CA LYS A 2 46.25 -33.29 -29.62
C LYS A 2 45.09 -33.80 -28.73
N LYS A 3 45.38 -34.78 -27.84
CA LYS A 3 44.34 -35.33 -26.95
C LYS A 3 43.93 -34.37 -25.82
N TYR A 4 44.87 -33.63 -25.25
CA TYR A 4 44.62 -32.71 -24.16
C TYR A 4 43.95 -31.41 -24.62
N LEU A 5 44.19 -31.00 -25.88
CA LEU A 5 43.57 -29.79 -26.43
C LEU A 5 42.02 -29.88 -26.47
N LYS A 6 41.46 -31.06 -26.76
CA LYS A 6 40.01 -31.28 -26.76
C LYS A 6 39.40 -31.12 -25.37
N TYR A 7 40.08 -31.55 -24.32
CA TYR A 7 39.59 -31.41 -22.93
C TYR A 7 39.68 -29.96 -22.43
N ILE A 8 40.72 -29.22 -22.84
CA ILE A 8 40.90 -27.81 -22.51
C ILE A 8 39.79 -26.97 -23.18
N ILE A 9 39.49 -27.20 -24.47
CA ILE A 9 38.45 -26.48 -25.19
C ILE A 9 37.08 -26.80 -24.61
N GLY A 10 36.81 -28.08 -24.30
CA GLY A 10 35.56 -28.50 -23.65
C GLY A 10 35.37 -27.86 -22.28
N GLY A 11 36.42 -27.76 -21.48
CA GLY A 11 36.35 -27.12 -20.14
C GLY A 11 36.09 -25.63 -20.22
N ILE A 12 36.72 -24.91 -21.15
CA ILE A 12 36.48 -23.45 -21.36
C ILE A 12 35.06 -23.17 -21.81
N CYS A 13 34.50 -23.96 -22.73
CA CYS A 13 33.10 -23.83 -23.15
C CYS A 13 32.13 -24.07 -22.02
N LEU A 14 32.38 -25.02 -21.14
CA LEU A 14 31.52 -25.35 -20.00
C LEU A 14 31.53 -24.22 -18.95
N ILE A 15 32.70 -23.63 -18.66
CA ILE A 15 32.82 -22.47 -17.77
C ILE A 15 32.11 -21.24 -18.35
N ALA A 16 32.23 -20.97 -19.65
CA ALA A 16 31.55 -19.85 -20.30
C ALA A 16 30.02 -20.00 -20.27
N LEU A 17 29.52 -21.23 -20.43
CA LEU A 17 28.08 -21.51 -20.31
C LEU A 17 27.56 -21.29 -18.89
N ILE A 18 28.28 -21.72 -17.84
CA ILE A 18 27.90 -21.53 -16.44
C ILE A 18 27.92 -20.04 -16.08
N LEU A 19 28.92 -19.29 -16.52
CA LEU A 19 28.99 -17.83 -16.28
C LEU A 19 27.89 -17.07 -17.03
N GLY A 20 27.54 -17.47 -18.26
CA GLY A 20 26.46 -16.89 -19.03
C GLY A 20 25.09 -17.10 -18.39
N ILE A 21 24.80 -18.31 -17.90
CA ILE A 21 23.55 -18.62 -17.20
C ILE A 21 23.48 -17.87 -15.86
N GLY A 22 24.57 -17.83 -15.11
CA GLY A 22 24.65 -17.07 -13.86
C GLY A 22 24.35 -15.58 -14.04
N LEU A 23 24.88 -14.95 -15.10
CA LEU A 23 24.64 -13.54 -15.39
C LEU A 23 23.18 -13.26 -15.74
N VAL A 24 22.57 -14.10 -16.56
CA VAL A 24 21.13 -13.97 -16.94
C VAL A 24 20.24 -14.13 -15.71
N VAL A 25 20.52 -15.09 -14.83
CA VAL A 25 19.76 -15.28 -13.58
C VAL A 25 19.88 -14.06 -12.66
N VAL A 26 21.09 -13.51 -12.48
CA VAL A 26 21.32 -12.32 -11.65
C VAL A 26 20.61 -11.09 -12.24
N LEU A 27 20.65 -10.89 -13.56
CA LEU A 27 19.94 -9.78 -14.21
C LEU A 27 18.41 -9.91 -14.12
N ASN A 28 17.88 -11.13 -14.22
CA ASN A 28 16.45 -11.37 -14.04
C ASN A 28 16.02 -11.23 -12.58
N LEU A 29 16.85 -11.62 -11.60
CA LEU A 29 16.58 -11.39 -10.19
C LEU A 29 16.60 -9.90 -9.85
N LYS A 30 17.56 -9.11 -10.39
CA LYS A 30 17.55 -7.65 -10.24
C LYS A 30 16.31 -7.01 -10.86
N LYS A 31 15.89 -7.42 -12.08
CA LYS A 31 14.63 -6.92 -12.67
C LYS A 31 13.39 -7.25 -11.83
N LYS A 32 13.36 -8.40 -11.13
CA LYS A 32 12.26 -8.73 -10.20
C LYS A 32 12.34 -7.96 -8.90
N GLN A 33 13.52 -7.56 -8.46
CA GLN A 33 13.72 -6.82 -7.21
C GLN A 33 13.41 -5.32 -7.38
N ASP A 34 13.57 -4.75 -8.59
CA ASP A 34 13.19 -3.36 -8.90
C ASP A 34 11.67 -3.16 -9.04
N SER A 35 10.86 -4.25 -9.10
CA SER A 35 9.43 -4.15 -9.34
C SER A 35 8.54 -4.06 -8.09
N ASN A 36 9.11 -4.06 -6.87
CA ASN A 36 8.35 -4.08 -5.63
C ASN A 36 8.76 -3.00 -4.62
N ASN A 37 9.00 -1.79 -5.08
CA ASN A 37 9.18 -0.66 -4.16
C ASN A 37 7.80 -0.10 -3.77
N SER A 38 7.07 -0.86 -2.93
CA SER A 38 5.82 -0.40 -2.36
C SER A 38 6.10 0.66 -1.29
N VAL A 39 5.47 1.83 -1.43
CA VAL A 39 5.50 2.91 -0.45
C VAL A 39 4.07 3.15 0.01
N TYR A 40 3.91 3.37 1.32
CA TYR A 40 2.61 3.61 1.94
C TYR A 40 2.54 5.05 2.43
N TYR A 41 1.43 5.71 2.10
CA TYR A 41 1.12 7.07 2.54
C TYR A 41 -0.19 7.06 3.32
N THR A 42 -0.30 7.97 4.28
CA THR A 42 -1.52 8.19 5.04
C THR A 42 -1.99 9.62 4.86
N CYS A 43 -3.22 9.78 4.39
CA CYS A 43 -3.89 11.08 4.26
C CYS A 43 -5.07 11.14 5.24
N THR A 44 -5.21 12.23 5.98
CA THR A 44 -6.27 12.42 6.98
C THR A 44 -7.02 13.73 6.75
N LYS A 45 -8.32 13.68 6.96
CA LYS A 45 -9.19 14.86 6.98
C LYS A 45 -10.01 14.84 8.26
N GLU A 46 -9.91 15.89 9.06
CA GLU A 46 -10.55 16.00 10.37
C GLU A 46 -11.74 16.95 10.33
N GLN A 47 -12.79 16.59 11.06
CA GLN A 47 -13.97 17.41 11.27
C GLN A 47 -14.36 17.35 12.76
N ASN A 48 -14.52 18.51 13.37
CA ASN A 48 -15.03 18.61 14.74
C ASN A 48 -16.54 18.49 14.72
N THR A 49 -17.09 17.69 15.62
CA THR A 49 -18.54 17.55 15.83
C THR A 49 -18.91 17.86 17.27
N THR A 50 -20.22 18.14 17.54
CA THR A 50 -20.71 18.45 18.89
C THR A 50 -20.74 17.22 19.80
N GLU A 51 -20.94 16.03 19.25
CA GLU A 51 -21.05 14.77 20.00
C GLU A 51 -19.71 14.04 20.12
N TYR A 52 -18.87 14.22 19.10
CA TYR A 52 -17.53 13.60 19.01
C TYR A 52 -16.50 14.72 18.86
N ASN A 53 -15.42 14.65 19.59
CA ASN A 53 -14.40 15.69 19.48
C ASN A 53 -13.78 15.76 18.09
N VAL A 54 -13.47 14.60 17.51
CA VAL A 54 -12.87 14.52 16.19
C VAL A 54 -13.44 13.33 15.43
N VAL A 55 -13.90 13.61 14.22
CA VAL A 55 -14.19 12.61 13.19
C VAL A 55 -13.14 12.77 12.10
N SER A 56 -12.36 11.74 11.88
CA SER A 56 -11.30 11.74 10.88
C SER A 56 -11.61 10.74 9.78
N THR A 57 -11.55 11.17 8.52
CA THR A 57 -11.45 10.26 7.38
C THR A 57 -9.98 9.97 7.15
N VAL A 58 -9.62 8.69 7.16
CA VAL A 58 -8.25 8.23 6.97
C VAL A 58 -8.16 7.43 5.68
N LEU A 59 -7.21 7.80 4.83
CA LEU A 59 -6.87 7.10 3.60
C LEU A 59 -5.46 6.53 3.73
N ASN A 60 -5.31 5.21 3.62
CA ASN A 60 -4.03 4.54 3.49
C ASN A 60 -3.83 4.16 2.01
N ILE A 61 -2.82 4.73 1.40
CA ILE A 61 -2.56 4.64 -0.04
C ILE A 61 -1.30 3.83 -0.24
N GLU A 62 -1.41 2.71 -0.95
CA GLU A 62 -0.26 1.93 -1.40
C GLU A 62 0.14 2.37 -2.81
N THR A 63 1.43 2.61 -3.00
CA THR A 63 1.99 2.96 -4.30
C THR A 63 3.10 2.00 -4.69
N VAL A 64 3.25 1.75 -5.99
CA VAL A 64 4.38 1.02 -6.56
C VAL A 64 4.99 1.90 -7.64
N ASN A 65 6.28 2.21 -7.51
CA ASN A 65 7.01 3.11 -8.42
C ASN A 65 6.31 4.48 -8.62
N GLY A 66 5.73 5.02 -7.53
CA GLY A 66 5.02 6.30 -7.57
C GLY A 66 3.62 6.28 -8.17
N ARG A 67 3.11 5.12 -8.58
CA ARG A 67 1.75 4.90 -9.09
C ARG A 67 0.85 4.38 -7.97
N VAL A 68 -0.33 4.94 -7.81
CA VAL A 68 -1.32 4.49 -6.82
C VAL A 68 -1.89 3.14 -7.25
N MET A 69 -1.83 2.16 -6.34
CA MET A 69 -2.30 0.80 -6.56
C MET A 69 -3.58 0.50 -5.79
N VAL A 70 -3.56 0.76 -4.48
CA VAL A 70 -4.66 0.45 -3.58
C VAL A 70 -4.89 1.62 -2.64
N GLU A 71 -6.15 1.93 -2.41
CA GLU A 71 -6.60 2.84 -1.36
C GLU A 71 -7.45 2.07 -0.35
N LYS A 72 -7.12 2.22 0.94
CA LYS A 72 -7.97 1.79 2.04
C LYS A 72 -8.47 3.01 2.77
N SER A 73 -9.79 3.17 2.84
CA SER A 73 -10.44 4.26 3.55
C SER A 73 -11.21 3.76 4.76
N TYR A 74 -11.20 4.54 5.83
CA TYR A 74 -12.03 4.31 7.01
C TYR A 74 -12.29 5.62 7.74
N THR A 75 -13.35 5.64 8.54
CA THR A 75 -13.67 6.76 9.41
C THR A 75 -13.25 6.42 10.85
N GLU A 76 -12.46 7.30 11.44
CA GLU A 76 -12.03 7.21 12.82
C GLU A 76 -12.84 8.19 13.67
N LEU A 77 -13.55 7.66 14.68
CA LEU A 77 -14.27 8.44 15.69
C LEU A 77 -13.45 8.44 16.97
N LYS A 78 -12.93 9.59 17.37
CA LYS A 78 -12.19 9.76 18.61
C LYS A 78 -13.07 10.47 19.66
N PHE A 79 -13.20 9.87 20.84
CA PHE A 79 -14.01 10.36 21.94
C PHE A 79 -13.13 10.95 23.05
N ASN A 80 -13.58 12.06 23.65
CA ASN A 80 -13.02 12.58 24.90
C ASN A 80 -13.84 12.14 26.12
N ASP A 81 -15.07 11.69 25.91
CA ASP A 81 -15.97 11.22 26.97
C ASP A 81 -16.13 9.71 26.88
N LYS A 82 -15.83 9.04 28.02
CA LYS A 82 -15.91 7.58 28.11
C LYS A 82 -17.35 7.07 28.01
N ASN A 83 -18.32 7.81 28.54
CA ASN A 83 -19.71 7.38 28.54
C ASN A 83 -20.27 7.44 27.10
N ALA A 84 -19.91 8.47 26.33
CA ALA A 84 -20.26 8.56 24.92
C ALA A 84 -19.64 7.42 24.11
N TYR A 85 -18.35 7.11 24.36
CA TYR A 85 -17.66 5.97 23.75
C TYR A 85 -18.35 4.63 24.08
N ASP A 86 -18.57 4.34 25.37
CA ASP A 86 -19.20 3.10 25.82
C ASP A 86 -20.64 2.97 25.30
N SER A 87 -21.38 4.09 25.23
CA SER A 87 -22.75 4.11 24.70
C SER A 87 -22.78 3.69 23.22
N LEU A 88 -21.87 4.20 22.41
CA LEU A 88 -21.82 3.82 20.99
C LEU A 88 -21.32 2.37 20.81
N LYS A 89 -20.36 1.93 21.64
CA LYS A 89 -19.83 0.57 21.61
C LYS A 89 -20.89 -0.48 21.95
N ASN A 90 -21.85 -0.14 22.83
CA ASN A 90 -22.92 -1.06 23.27
C ASN A 90 -24.11 -1.12 22.31
N VAL A 91 -24.15 -0.28 21.27
CA VAL A 91 -25.20 -0.38 20.24
C VAL A 91 -24.92 -1.59 19.34
N ASN A 92 -25.94 -2.41 19.07
CA ASN A 92 -25.88 -3.73 18.41
C ASN A 92 -25.32 -3.77 16.97
N TYR A 93 -24.71 -2.70 16.46
CA TYR A 93 -24.03 -2.66 15.16
C TYR A 93 -22.52 -3.00 15.26
N ALA A 94 -22.10 -3.45 16.43
CA ALA A 94 -20.70 -3.59 16.84
C ALA A 94 -19.83 -4.55 15.99
N SER A 95 -20.40 -5.48 15.22
CA SER A 95 -19.62 -6.48 14.49
C SER A 95 -18.87 -5.94 13.27
N GLN A 96 -19.16 -4.71 12.83
CA GLN A 96 -18.55 -4.05 11.67
C GLN A 96 -17.44 -3.05 12.07
N TYR A 97 -17.27 -2.78 13.36
CA TYR A 97 -16.38 -1.73 13.85
C TYR A 97 -15.18 -2.32 14.58
N ASN A 98 -14.03 -1.66 14.43
CA ASN A 98 -12.84 -1.95 15.22
C ASN A 98 -12.71 -0.93 16.35
N TYR A 99 -12.47 -1.41 17.58
CA TYR A 99 -12.40 -0.59 18.79
C TYR A 99 -10.99 -0.55 19.35
N ASP A 100 -10.51 0.66 19.69
CA ASP A 100 -9.32 0.86 20.51
C ASP A 100 -9.75 1.48 21.83
N ASP A 101 -9.98 0.62 22.83
CA ASP A 101 -10.46 1.03 24.17
C ASP A 101 -9.45 1.92 24.90
N SER A 102 -8.16 1.78 24.63
CA SER A 102 -7.10 2.56 25.29
C SER A 102 -7.09 4.01 24.83
N LYS A 103 -7.52 4.27 23.60
CA LYS A 103 -7.57 5.60 22.99
C LYS A 103 -8.98 6.15 22.84
N MET A 104 -10.00 5.35 23.18
CA MET A 104 -11.42 5.64 22.92
C MET A 104 -11.67 6.00 21.44
N ILE A 105 -11.20 5.12 20.56
CA ILE A 105 -11.33 5.26 19.09
C ILE A 105 -12.20 4.13 18.56
N ILE A 106 -13.09 4.46 17.63
CA ILE A 106 -13.88 3.52 16.84
C ILE A 106 -13.57 3.73 15.37
N ASN A 107 -13.14 2.67 14.67
CA ASN A 107 -12.93 2.67 13.23
C ASN A 107 -14.13 2.03 12.54
N ILE A 108 -14.74 2.77 11.63
CA ILE A 108 -15.94 2.38 10.87
C ILE A 108 -15.70 2.51 9.37
N ASP A 109 -16.55 1.86 8.58
CA ASP A 109 -16.59 1.97 7.12
C ASP A 109 -15.26 1.67 6.42
N ILE A 110 -14.62 0.56 6.81
CA ILE A 110 -13.36 0.13 6.18
C ILE A 110 -13.67 -0.35 4.75
N GLN A 111 -13.18 0.40 3.77
CA GLN A 111 -13.31 0.07 2.36
C GLN A 111 -11.92 -0.08 1.73
N THR A 112 -11.82 -1.00 0.77
CA THR A 112 -10.60 -1.18 -0.04
C THR A 112 -10.97 -0.99 -1.50
N LYS A 113 -10.26 -0.08 -2.17
CA LYS A 113 -10.46 0.26 -3.57
C LYS A 113 -9.20 -0.05 -4.38
N ASP A 114 -9.37 -0.80 -5.47
CA ASP A 114 -8.34 -0.97 -6.48
C ASP A 114 -8.27 0.32 -7.32
N MET A 115 -7.12 0.97 -7.31
CA MET A 115 -6.86 2.22 -8.00
C MET A 115 -6.16 2.03 -9.34
N THR A 116 -6.02 0.79 -9.80
CA THR A 116 -5.41 0.45 -11.10
C THR A 116 -6.43 0.39 -12.23
N LYS A 117 -7.72 0.45 -11.91
CA LYS A 117 -8.82 0.36 -12.86
C LYS A 117 -9.81 1.51 -12.73
N THR A 118 -10.37 1.94 -13.86
CA THR A 118 -11.52 2.84 -13.88
C THR A 118 -12.80 2.08 -13.51
N SER A 119 -13.91 2.80 -13.28
CA SER A 119 -15.23 2.19 -13.07
C SER A 119 -15.70 1.32 -14.24
N ASN A 120 -15.18 1.55 -15.43
CA ASN A 120 -15.48 0.78 -16.64
C ASN A 120 -14.53 -0.42 -16.84
N GLY A 121 -13.57 -0.61 -15.94
CA GLY A 121 -12.58 -1.69 -15.98
C GLY A 121 -11.34 -1.42 -16.84
N ASP A 122 -11.22 -0.22 -17.43
CA ASP A 122 -10.03 0.19 -18.16
C ASP A 122 -8.83 0.41 -17.22
N ASP A 123 -7.62 0.23 -17.73
CA ASP A 123 -6.40 0.48 -16.96
C ASP A 123 -6.27 1.97 -16.60
N LEU A 124 -6.04 2.24 -15.33
CA LEU A 124 -5.83 3.59 -14.79
C LEU A 124 -4.38 3.73 -14.31
N GLU A 125 -3.67 4.71 -14.84
CA GLU A 125 -2.34 5.08 -14.37
C GLU A 125 -2.39 6.39 -13.58
N LEU A 126 -2.68 6.28 -12.28
CA LEU A 126 -2.76 7.42 -11.38
C LEU A 126 -1.43 7.61 -10.65
N LYS A 127 -0.75 8.74 -10.89
CA LYS A 127 0.47 9.08 -10.15
C LYS A 127 0.11 9.59 -8.75
N TYR A 128 0.89 9.21 -7.76
CA TYR A 128 0.63 9.62 -6.38
C TYR A 128 0.64 11.13 -6.19
N GLU A 129 1.57 11.85 -6.82
CA GLU A 129 1.67 13.31 -6.66
C GLU A 129 0.42 14.03 -7.21
N ASP A 130 -0.15 13.56 -8.33
CA ASP A 130 -1.37 14.13 -8.89
C ASP A 130 -2.57 13.82 -7.96
N TYR A 131 -2.65 12.59 -7.47
CA TYR A 131 -3.70 12.18 -6.54
C TYR A 131 -3.62 12.92 -5.21
N LYS A 132 -2.42 13.05 -4.63
CA LYS A 132 -2.17 13.85 -3.43
C LYS A 132 -2.60 15.30 -3.60
N ALA A 133 -2.31 15.92 -4.75
CA ALA A 133 -2.71 17.29 -5.02
C ALA A 133 -4.23 17.47 -5.02
N GLU A 134 -4.99 16.49 -5.51
CA GLU A 134 -6.46 16.50 -5.43
C GLU A 134 -6.96 16.31 -4.01
N LEU A 135 -6.40 15.34 -3.26
CA LEU A 135 -6.76 15.12 -1.86
C LEU A 135 -6.51 16.36 -1.00
N VAL A 136 -5.40 17.08 -1.23
CA VAL A 136 -5.11 18.33 -0.52
C VAL A 136 -6.14 19.42 -0.85
N LYS A 137 -6.60 19.54 -2.09
CA LYS A 137 -7.70 20.45 -2.47
C LYS A 137 -9.01 20.10 -1.75
N GLU A 138 -9.25 18.81 -1.51
CA GLU A 138 -10.42 18.33 -0.75
C GLU A 138 -10.26 18.48 0.77
N GLY A 139 -9.12 18.96 1.25
CA GLY A 139 -8.86 19.24 2.66
C GLY A 139 -8.15 18.12 3.42
N PHE A 140 -7.56 17.15 2.73
CA PHE A 140 -6.72 16.14 3.35
C PHE A 140 -5.30 16.65 3.62
N SER A 141 -4.71 16.15 4.71
CA SER A 141 -3.28 16.29 5.04
C SER A 141 -2.61 14.93 4.84
N CYS A 142 -1.63 14.85 3.94
CA CYS A 142 -0.92 13.62 3.58
C CYS A 142 0.51 13.60 4.13
N LYS A 143 0.90 12.46 4.74
CA LYS A 143 2.24 12.21 5.30
C LYS A 143 2.84 10.93 4.71
#